data_985465f855e4939d236a02c48ef6301e
#
_entry.id   985465f855e4939d236a02c48ef6301e
#
_cell.length_a   1.000
_cell.length_b   1.000
_cell.length_c   1.000
_cell.angle_alpha   90.00
_cell.angle_beta   90.00
_cell.angle_gamma   90.00
#
_symmetry.space_group_name_H-M   'P 1'
#
loop_
_entity.id
_entity.type
_entity.pdbx_description
1 polymer ?
#
loop_
_entity_poly.entity_id
_entity_poly.type
_entity_poly.pdbx_seq_one_letter_code
_entity_poly.pdbx_strand_id
1 'polypeptide(L)'
;REQKTVLCKTPSGEYEEEYDKLLIATGATPNEKSSIPNVFNLWTFKDMEMVLKSLSDAKKAVIVGAGFIGLEAAENLNEKGLDVTVIQRGAHVLPTIDKEMATPLAQELERRGISVRYNCTVKNYKSKDGAVEIEMDCGDKIIADVVIISTGVMPNSAIAKECGLECGPRGHIKVNKFLQTSDINIYAAGDVIELDEHSPYSFAAVPLAGPANKQGHIAANNIAGGRSSYKDSFGTSVVKVGHLTAASVGMTEAALLRDGKKFHKLYLHPASNASYYPGGNRMTLKLLFGDDGTIFGAQIVGGKGVDKRIDSIATAMRRGMRAPELGELELAYAPPYSSAKDPVNF
;
A
#
# COMPACT_ATOMS: atom_id res chain seq x y z
N ARG A 1 14.14 29.22 5.46
CA ARG A 1 13.96 29.07 4.01
C ARG A 1 14.59 30.21 3.23
N GLU A 2 14.28 31.45 3.56
CA GLU A 2 14.82 32.64 2.87
C GLU A 2 16.35 32.73 2.95
N GLN A 3 16.92 32.35 4.09
CA GLN A 3 18.38 32.29 4.32
C GLN A 3 19.01 31.02 3.78
N LYS A 4 18.22 30.06 3.25
CA LYS A 4 18.66 28.74 2.80
C LYS A 4 19.45 27.97 3.88
N THR A 5 18.94 27.93 5.10
CA THR A 5 19.51 27.21 6.22
C THR A 5 18.53 26.20 6.79
N VAL A 6 19.05 25.13 7.35
CA VAL A 6 18.32 24.11 8.12
C VAL A 6 18.89 24.07 9.54
N LEU A 7 18.04 24.23 10.55
CA LEU A 7 18.43 24.05 11.94
C LEU A 7 18.51 22.55 12.26
N CYS A 8 19.72 22.11 12.56
CA CYS A 8 20.01 20.72 12.93
C CYS A 8 20.10 20.60 14.45
N LYS A 9 19.30 19.69 15.04
CA LYS A 9 19.30 19.37 16.46
C LYS A 9 19.96 18.02 16.69
N THR A 10 21.02 18.00 17.50
CA THR A 10 21.76 16.81 17.84
C THR A 10 21.89 16.67 19.36
N PRO A 11 22.28 15.48 19.90
CA PRO A 11 22.56 15.34 21.31
C PRO A 11 23.66 16.29 21.85
N SER A 12 24.56 16.76 20.96
CA SER A 12 25.66 17.67 21.30
C SER A 12 25.31 19.15 21.16
N GLY A 13 24.12 19.50 20.68
CA GLY A 13 23.68 20.89 20.51
C GLY A 13 22.92 21.14 19.19
N GLU A 14 22.66 22.41 18.92
CA GLU A 14 22.00 22.86 17.71
C GLU A 14 23.02 23.62 16.84
N TYR A 15 22.92 23.46 15.51
CA TYR A 15 23.68 24.21 14.53
C TYR A 15 22.87 24.44 13.26
N GLU A 16 23.22 25.44 12.49
CA GLU A 16 22.63 25.72 11.18
C GLU A 16 23.50 25.15 10.07
N GLU A 17 22.86 24.51 9.08
CA GLU A 17 23.48 24.00 7.85
C GLU A 17 22.94 24.80 6.66
N GLU A 18 23.82 25.39 5.87
CA GLU A 18 23.47 26.11 4.64
C GLU A 18 23.29 25.14 3.48
N TYR A 19 22.39 25.45 2.55
CA TYR A 19 22.16 24.63 1.35
C TYR A 19 21.96 25.49 0.10
N ASP A 20 22.44 25.02 -1.05
CA ASP A 20 22.07 25.53 -2.36
C ASP A 20 20.75 24.91 -2.83
N LYS A 21 20.61 23.59 -2.61
CA LYS A 21 19.41 22.78 -2.87
C LYS A 21 19.15 21.85 -1.69
N LEU A 22 17.88 21.72 -1.33
CA LEU A 22 17.42 20.84 -0.22
C LEU A 22 16.50 19.74 -0.76
N LEU A 23 16.69 18.52 -0.29
CA LEU A 23 15.74 17.42 -0.51
C LEU A 23 15.05 17.04 0.81
N ILE A 24 13.72 17.13 0.85
CA ILE A 24 12.89 16.66 1.95
C ILE A 24 12.44 15.23 1.63
N ALA A 25 12.98 14.26 2.34
CA ALA A 25 12.67 12.82 2.18
C ALA A 25 12.29 12.20 3.54
N THR A 26 11.48 12.92 4.31
CA THR A 26 11.11 12.59 5.70
C THR A 26 10.10 11.43 5.82
N GLY A 27 9.54 10.98 4.69
CA GLY A 27 8.62 9.85 4.63
C GLY A 27 7.30 10.08 5.37
N ALA A 28 6.81 9.01 6.00
CA ALA A 28 5.57 9.01 6.75
C ALA A 28 5.73 8.27 8.08
N THR A 29 4.77 8.43 8.98
CA THR A 29 4.68 7.70 10.26
C THR A 29 3.28 7.15 10.47
N PRO A 30 3.09 6.10 11.31
CA PRO A 30 1.77 5.60 11.65
C PRO A 30 0.83 6.70 12.15
N ASN A 31 -0.42 6.68 11.65
CA ASN A 31 -1.48 7.64 12.01
C ASN A 31 -1.80 7.65 13.50
N GLU A 32 -1.76 6.48 14.10
CA GLU A 32 -2.18 6.23 15.48
C GLU A 32 -1.00 5.61 16.23
N LYS A 33 -0.72 6.15 17.40
CA LYS A 33 0.29 5.63 18.32
C LYS A 33 -0.35 5.44 19.68
N SER A 34 0.09 4.43 20.42
CA SER A 34 -0.37 4.16 21.78
C SER A 34 0.80 4.13 22.73
N SER A 35 0.60 4.62 23.96
CA SER A 35 1.50 4.46 25.07
C SER A 35 1.11 3.30 25.99
N ILE A 36 0.02 2.60 25.69
CA ILE A 36 -0.45 1.43 26.44
C ILE A 36 0.53 0.28 26.22
N PRO A 37 1.00 -0.38 27.29
CA PRO A 37 1.85 -1.57 27.16
C PRO A 37 1.20 -2.63 26.26
N ASN A 38 2.02 -3.33 25.48
CA ASN A 38 1.60 -4.37 24.52
C ASN A 38 0.72 -3.88 23.36
N VAL A 39 0.62 -2.56 23.14
CA VAL A 39 0.02 -1.96 21.95
C VAL A 39 1.12 -1.32 21.10
N PHE A 40 1.35 -1.85 19.91
CA PHE A 40 2.48 -1.51 19.05
C PHE A 40 2.03 -1.02 17.67
N ASN A 41 2.87 -0.25 17.02
CA ASN A 41 2.89 -0.15 15.57
C ASN A 41 3.94 -1.14 15.04
N LEU A 42 3.88 -1.45 13.75
CA LEU A 42 4.91 -2.23 13.06
C LEU A 42 5.41 -1.39 11.88
N TRP A 43 6.44 -0.57 12.14
CA TRP A 43 6.95 0.41 11.18
C TRP A 43 8.47 0.39 11.03
N THR A 44 9.20 0.20 12.13
CA THR A 44 10.67 0.17 12.18
C THR A 44 11.18 -1.17 12.69
N PHE A 45 12.47 -1.45 12.52
CA PHE A 45 13.12 -2.61 13.13
C PHE A 45 12.96 -2.63 14.67
N LYS A 46 13.01 -1.45 15.29
CA LYS A 46 12.82 -1.33 16.74
C LYS A 46 11.40 -1.74 17.15
N ASP A 47 10.40 -1.36 16.37
CA ASP A 47 9.03 -1.79 16.61
C ASP A 47 8.90 -3.31 16.49
N MET A 48 9.50 -3.91 15.45
CA MET A 48 9.53 -5.35 15.27
C MET A 48 10.19 -6.06 16.46
N GLU A 49 11.33 -5.56 16.96
CA GLU A 49 12.00 -6.12 18.15
C GLU A 49 11.12 -6.04 19.38
N MET A 50 10.41 -4.93 19.59
CA MET A 50 9.48 -4.77 20.72
C MET A 50 8.31 -5.77 20.60
N VAL A 51 7.73 -5.92 19.42
CA VAL A 51 6.67 -6.92 19.16
C VAL A 51 7.21 -8.32 19.46
N LEU A 52 8.37 -8.70 18.91
CA LEU A 52 8.94 -10.04 19.12
C LEU A 52 9.19 -10.36 20.59
N LYS A 53 9.64 -9.38 21.38
CA LYS A 53 9.84 -9.54 22.85
C LYS A 53 8.53 -9.78 23.58
N SER A 54 7.41 -9.20 23.11
CA SER A 54 6.09 -9.37 23.73
C SER A 54 5.42 -10.70 23.38
N LEU A 55 5.98 -11.48 22.45
CA LEU A 55 5.37 -12.74 22.00
C LEU A 55 5.75 -13.96 22.86
N SER A 56 6.68 -13.87 23.81
CA SER A 56 7.22 -15.03 24.53
C SER A 56 6.14 -15.89 25.21
N ASP A 57 5.13 -15.27 25.80
CA ASP A 57 4.03 -15.93 26.51
C ASP A 57 2.66 -15.59 25.91
N ALA A 58 2.64 -14.83 24.81
CA ALA A 58 1.43 -14.38 24.16
C ALA A 58 0.70 -15.55 23.47
N LYS A 59 -0.62 -15.59 23.61
CA LYS A 59 -1.53 -16.57 22.97
C LYS A 59 -2.51 -15.90 22.03
N LYS A 60 -2.87 -14.64 22.30
CA LYS A 60 -3.88 -13.90 21.55
C LYS A 60 -3.31 -12.59 21.02
N ALA A 61 -3.51 -12.36 19.74
CA ALA A 61 -3.13 -11.10 19.10
C ALA A 61 -4.32 -10.44 18.42
N VAL A 62 -4.37 -9.11 18.48
CA VAL A 62 -5.33 -8.31 17.73
C VAL A 62 -4.57 -7.41 16.76
N ILE A 63 -4.98 -7.42 15.50
CA ILE A 63 -4.50 -6.52 14.46
C ILE A 63 -5.59 -5.49 14.16
N VAL A 64 -5.26 -4.22 14.21
CA VAL A 64 -6.20 -3.13 13.89
C VAL A 64 -5.86 -2.57 12.52
N GLY A 65 -6.72 -2.88 11.53
CA GLY A 65 -6.54 -2.56 10.12
C GLY A 65 -6.14 -3.77 9.28
N ALA A 66 -6.91 -4.07 8.23
CA ALA A 66 -6.70 -5.16 7.30
C ALA A 66 -6.09 -4.68 5.96
N GLY A 67 -5.13 -3.74 6.00
CA GLY A 67 -4.29 -3.35 4.87
C GLY A 67 -3.11 -4.31 4.70
N PHE A 68 -2.12 -3.93 3.87
CA PHE A 68 -0.92 -4.75 3.60
C PHE A 68 -0.21 -5.19 4.89
N ILE A 69 0.23 -4.24 5.70
CA ILE A 69 0.95 -4.50 6.95
C ILE A 69 0.12 -5.37 7.91
N GLY A 70 -1.18 -5.05 8.04
CA GLY A 70 -2.06 -5.80 8.95
C GLY A 70 -2.27 -7.25 8.54
N LEU A 71 -2.42 -7.53 7.26
CA LEU A 71 -2.59 -8.89 6.74
C LEU A 71 -1.30 -9.70 6.88
N GLU A 72 -0.15 -9.12 6.56
CA GLU A 72 1.16 -9.76 6.73
C GLU A 72 1.47 -10.02 8.21
N ALA A 73 1.17 -9.07 9.11
CA ALA A 73 1.32 -9.26 10.55
C ALA A 73 0.39 -10.36 11.06
N ALA A 74 -0.87 -10.40 10.62
CA ALA A 74 -1.84 -11.42 11.02
C ALA A 74 -1.38 -12.83 10.61
N GLU A 75 -0.90 -13.00 9.38
CA GLU A 75 -0.34 -14.27 8.88
C GLU A 75 0.85 -14.72 9.74
N ASN A 76 1.83 -13.83 9.94
CA ASN A 76 3.06 -14.16 10.68
C ASN A 76 2.79 -14.51 12.15
N LEU A 77 1.86 -13.81 12.82
CA LEU A 77 1.50 -14.13 14.20
C LEU A 77 0.71 -15.43 14.29
N ASN A 78 -0.16 -15.71 13.33
CA ASN A 78 -0.87 -16.98 13.26
C ASN A 78 0.08 -18.16 13.01
N GLU A 79 1.08 -18.01 12.13
CA GLU A 79 2.12 -19.03 11.90
C GLU A 79 2.99 -19.28 13.13
N LYS A 80 3.09 -18.31 14.05
CA LYS A 80 3.71 -18.50 15.37
C LYS A 80 2.79 -19.15 16.40
N GLY A 81 1.57 -19.51 16.02
CA GLY A 81 0.61 -20.23 16.87
C GLY A 81 -0.31 -19.35 17.71
N LEU A 82 -0.35 -18.04 17.48
CA LEU A 82 -1.28 -17.16 18.19
C LEU A 82 -2.70 -17.26 17.59
N ASP A 83 -3.70 -17.13 18.45
CA ASP A 83 -5.09 -16.84 18.09
C ASP A 83 -5.20 -15.38 17.64
N VAL A 84 -5.44 -15.16 16.34
CA VAL A 84 -5.39 -13.82 15.74
C VAL A 84 -6.77 -13.33 15.37
N THR A 85 -7.10 -12.13 15.81
CA THR A 85 -8.29 -11.39 15.39
C THR A 85 -7.88 -10.10 14.67
N VAL A 86 -8.43 -9.87 13.48
CA VAL A 86 -8.26 -8.63 12.72
C VAL A 86 -9.52 -7.76 12.87
N ILE A 87 -9.36 -6.50 13.25
CA ILE A 87 -10.45 -5.51 13.31
C ILE A 87 -10.32 -4.61 12.08
N GLN A 88 -11.37 -4.56 11.27
CA GLN A 88 -11.39 -3.80 10.02
C GLN A 88 -12.57 -2.83 9.98
N ARG A 89 -12.28 -1.55 9.80
CA ARG A 89 -13.30 -0.49 9.68
C ARG A 89 -14.21 -0.68 8.46
N GLY A 90 -13.66 -1.15 7.36
CA GLY A 90 -14.41 -1.38 6.12
C GLY A 90 -15.10 -2.74 6.09
N ALA A 91 -15.89 -2.95 5.04
CA ALA A 91 -16.69 -4.16 4.84
C ALA A 91 -15.88 -5.35 4.26
N HIS A 92 -14.60 -5.18 3.96
CA HIS A 92 -13.72 -6.24 3.43
C HIS A 92 -12.26 -5.95 3.79
N VAL A 93 -11.41 -6.96 3.70
CA VAL A 93 -9.96 -6.85 3.83
C VAL A 93 -9.34 -6.22 2.58
N LEU A 94 -8.11 -5.74 2.67
CA LEU A 94 -7.32 -5.16 1.59
C LEU A 94 -8.10 -4.10 0.78
N PRO A 95 -8.35 -2.90 1.33
CA PRO A 95 -9.20 -1.88 0.68
C PRO A 95 -8.67 -1.34 -0.66
N THR A 96 -7.48 -1.74 -1.07
CA THR A 96 -6.89 -1.39 -2.38
C THR A 96 -7.43 -2.23 -3.53
N ILE A 97 -8.25 -3.26 -3.25
CA ILE A 97 -9.01 -4.04 -4.25
C ILE A 97 -10.50 -4.02 -3.93
N ASP A 98 -11.32 -4.34 -4.90
CA ASP A 98 -12.78 -4.39 -4.71
C ASP A 98 -13.21 -5.58 -3.85
N LYS A 99 -14.39 -5.47 -3.23
CA LYS A 99 -14.89 -6.43 -2.23
C LYS A 99 -14.90 -7.87 -2.73
N GLU A 100 -15.41 -8.10 -3.94
CA GLU A 100 -15.50 -9.46 -4.51
C GLU A 100 -14.11 -10.04 -4.81
N MET A 101 -13.13 -9.19 -5.15
CA MET A 101 -11.74 -9.60 -5.33
C MET A 101 -11.05 -9.88 -3.98
N ALA A 102 -11.48 -9.24 -2.90
CA ALA A 102 -10.98 -9.49 -1.55
C ALA A 102 -11.60 -10.74 -0.89
N THR A 103 -12.73 -11.24 -1.39
CA THR A 103 -13.44 -12.40 -0.82
C THR A 103 -12.57 -13.66 -0.69
N PRO A 104 -11.78 -14.07 -1.69
CA PRO A 104 -10.88 -15.24 -1.53
C PRO A 104 -9.85 -15.06 -0.42
N LEU A 105 -9.36 -13.83 -0.19
CA LEU A 105 -8.41 -13.54 0.90
C LEU A 105 -9.09 -13.68 2.27
N ALA A 106 -10.32 -13.20 2.40
CA ALA A 106 -11.10 -13.36 3.62
C ALA A 106 -11.34 -14.84 3.96
N GLN A 107 -11.69 -15.66 2.95
CA GLN A 107 -11.85 -17.11 3.09
C GLN A 107 -10.54 -17.80 3.47
N GLU A 108 -9.40 -17.34 2.93
CA GLU A 108 -8.08 -17.88 3.30
C GLU A 108 -7.71 -17.56 4.75
N LEU A 109 -8.02 -16.35 5.23
CA LEU A 109 -7.83 -15.97 6.63
C LEU A 109 -8.68 -16.87 7.55
N GLU A 110 -9.96 -17.04 7.23
CA GLU A 110 -10.87 -17.91 7.97
C GLU A 110 -10.39 -19.37 7.99
N ARG A 111 -9.95 -19.92 6.84
CA ARG A 111 -9.38 -21.27 6.73
C ARG A 111 -8.15 -21.46 7.62
N ARG A 112 -7.37 -20.40 7.87
CA ARG A 112 -6.23 -20.41 8.79
C ARG A 112 -6.62 -20.19 10.24
N GLY A 113 -7.91 -19.99 10.54
CA GLY A 113 -8.38 -19.71 11.88
C GLY A 113 -8.20 -18.24 12.32
N ILE A 114 -7.88 -17.33 11.39
CA ILE A 114 -7.81 -15.90 11.65
C ILE A 114 -9.21 -15.29 11.57
N SER A 115 -9.70 -14.75 12.69
CA SER A 115 -11.00 -14.09 12.76
C SER A 115 -10.92 -12.65 12.23
N VAL A 116 -11.95 -12.21 11.49
CA VAL A 116 -12.03 -10.81 11.03
C VAL A 116 -13.33 -10.17 11.50
N ARG A 117 -13.22 -9.02 12.17
CA ARG A 117 -14.34 -8.16 12.59
C ARG A 117 -14.45 -7.00 11.62
N TYR A 118 -15.48 -7.04 10.77
CA TYR A 118 -15.75 -6.00 9.77
C TYR A 118 -16.66 -4.90 10.34
N ASN A 119 -16.59 -3.73 9.71
CA ASN A 119 -17.40 -2.55 10.06
C ASN A 119 -17.25 -2.16 11.53
N CYS A 120 -16.07 -2.37 12.09
CA CYS A 120 -15.73 -2.04 13.47
C CYS A 120 -14.50 -1.14 13.54
N THR A 121 -14.51 -0.17 14.42
CA THR A 121 -13.35 0.65 14.78
C THR A 121 -13.04 0.53 16.27
N VAL A 122 -11.76 0.64 16.61
CA VAL A 122 -11.36 0.67 18.02
C VAL A 122 -11.60 2.07 18.57
N LYS A 123 -12.27 2.16 19.71
CA LYS A 123 -12.48 3.40 20.46
C LYS A 123 -11.40 3.65 21.50
N ASN A 124 -10.97 2.57 22.16
CA ASN A 124 -10.04 2.69 23.27
C ASN A 124 -9.26 1.41 23.51
N TYR A 125 -8.06 1.57 24.07
CA TYR A 125 -7.22 0.49 24.59
C TYR A 125 -7.03 0.72 26.10
N LYS A 126 -7.12 -0.33 26.90
CA LYS A 126 -6.87 -0.27 28.36
C LYS A 126 -5.95 -1.43 28.75
N SER A 127 -4.93 -1.15 29.54
CA SER A 127 -4.14 -2.20 30.18
C SER A 127 -4.98 -2.90 31.24
N LYS A 128 -4.97 -4.24 31.23
CA LYS A 128 -5.75 -5.07 32.15
C LYS A 128 -4.98 -6.37 32.45
N ASP A 129 -4.51 -6.51 33.66
CA ASP A 129 -3.85 -7.73 34.18
C ASP A 129 -2.72 -8.26 33.26
N GLY A 130 -1.90 -7.36 32.70
CA GLY A 130 -0.82 -7.69 31.78
C GLY A 130 -1.24 -7.85 30.31
N ALA A 131 -2.55 -7.88 30.03
CA ALA A 131 -3.13 -7.91 28.69
C ALA A 131 -3.69 -6.53 28.29
N VAL A 132 -4.29 -6.44 27.12
CA VAL A 132 -4.95 -5.25 26.57
C VAL A 132 -6.43 -5.53 26.35
N GLU A 133 -7.31 -4.76 27.01
CA GLU A 133 -8.73 -4.71 26.69
C GLU A 133 -8.94 -3.69 25.56
N ILE A 134 -9.50 -4.13 24.44
CA ILE A 134 -9.81 -3.33 23.26
C ILE A 134 -11.33 -3.13 23.22
N GLU A 135 -11.77 -1.88 23.27
CA GLU A 135 -13.18 -1.50 23.17
C GLU A 135 -13.49 -0.99 21.77
N MET A 136 -14.48 -1.60 21.11
CA MET A 136 -14.91 -1.24 19.76
C MET A 136 -16.15 -0.33 19.76
N ASP A 137 -16.38 0.36 18.64
CA ASP A 137 -17.53 1.26 18.46
C ASP A 137 -18.88 0.54 18.42
N CYS A 138 -18.87 -0.75 18.05
CA CYS A 138 -20.05 -1.63 18.12
C CYS A 138 -20.42 -2.07 19.55
N GLY A 139 -19.63 -1.67 20.56
CA GLY A 139 -19.86 -2.03 21.96
C GLY A 139 -19.19 -3.33 22.41
N ASP A 140 -18.65 -4.10 21.49
CA ASP A 140 -17.92 -5.32 21.80
C ASP A 140 -16.55 -5.03 22.41
N LYS A 141 -16.06 -5.96 23.23
CA LYS A 141 -14.73 -5.92 23.84
C LYS A 141 -13.96 -7.17 23.53
N ILE A 142 -12.66 -7.02 23.28
CA ILE A 142 -11.73 -8.13 23.08
C ILE A 142 -10.55 -7.95 24.06
N ILE A 143 -10.07 -9.05 24.61
CA ILE A 143 -8.83 -9.07 25.40
C ILE A 143 -7.78 -9.81 24.60
N ALA A 144 -6.62 -9.19 24.44
CA ALA A 144 -5.47 -9.74 23.73
C ALA A 144 -4.16 -9.50 24.52
N ASP A 145 -3.19 -10.38 24.30
CA ASP A 145 -1.87 -10.23 24.91
C ASP A 145 -1.02 -9.20 24.16
N VAL A 146 -1.24 -9.10 22.83
CA VAL A 146 -0.52 -8.19 21.92
C VAL A 146 -1.50 -7.54 20.94
N VAL A 147 -1.32 -6.25 20.70
CA VAL A 147 -2.08 -5.48 19.71
C VAL A 147 -1.11 -4.82 18.73
N ILE A 148 -1.38 -4.95 17.43
CA ILE A 148 -0.66 -4.23 16.38
C ILE A 148 -1.62 -3.27 15.67
N ILE A 149 -1.28 -1.98 15.68
CA ILE A 149 -2.03 -0.93 14.99
C ILE A 149 -1.43 -0.73 13.59
N SER A 150 -2.24 -0.94 12.55
CA SER A 150 -1.88 -0.78 11.13
C SER A 150 -2.95 0.00 10.36
N THR A 151 -3.43 1.12 10.93
CA THR A 151 -4.54 1.95 10.44
C THR A 151 -4.14 2.95 9.36
N GLY A 152 -2.91 2.86 8.84
CA GLY A 152 -2.34 3.73 7.82
C GLY A 152 -1.30 4.71 8.37
N VAL A 153 -0.85 5.61 7.50
CA VAL A 153 0.27 6.52 7.77
C VAL A 153 -0.07 7.96 7.44
N MET A 154 0.64 8.89 8.06
CA MET A 154 0.60 10.33 7.78
C MET A 154 1.96 10.83 7.30
N PRO A 155 2.02 11.77 6.33
CA PRO A 155 3.27 12.33 5.86
C PRO A 155 3.97 13.17 6.93
N ASN A 156 5.29 13.02 7.03
CA ASN A 156 6.13 13.79 7.95
C ASN A 156 6.48 15.17 7.36
N SER A 157 5.48 16.00 7.16
CA SER A 157 5.58 17.29 6.47
C SER A 157 5.65 18.52 7.41
N ALA A 158 5.84 18.32 8.71
CA ALA A 158 5.90 19.42 9.67
C ALA A 158 6.91 20.49 9.26
N ILE A 159 8.15 20.10 8.95
CA ILE A 159 9.20 21.01 8.50
C ILE A 159 8.79 21.83 7.25
N ALA A 160 8.07 21.19 6.32
CA ALA A 160 7.59 21.87 5.11
C ALA A 160 6.51 22.91 5.43
N LYS A 161 5.56 22.57 6.30
CA LYS A 161 4.49 23.49 6.75
C LYS A 161 5.05 24.67 7.53
N GLU A 162 5.98 24.42 8.46
CA GLU A 162 6.61 25.44 9.29
C GLU A 162 7.40 26.47 8.47
N CYS A 163 8.04 26.03 7.38
CA CYS A 163 8.75 26.94 6.48
C CYS A 163 7.86 27.49 5.34
N GLY A 164 6.54 27.24 5.34
CA GLY A 164 5.58 27.80 4.40
C GLY A 164 5.62 27.19 2.99
N LEU A 165 6.01 25.92 2.84
CA LEU A 165 5.83 25.17 1.60
C LEU A 165 4.38 24.73 1.42
N GLU A 166 3.92 24.68 0.18
CA GLU A 166 2.57 24.23 -0.13
C GLU A 166 2.38 22.75 0.19
N CYS A 167 1.30 22.47 0.90
CA CYS A 167 0.89 21.10 1.23
C CYS A 167 -0.57 20.87 0.79
N GLY A 168 -0.88 19.67 0.41
CA GLY A 168 -2.22 19.24 0.06
C GLY A 168 -3.12 18.98 1.27
N PRO A 169 -4.40 18.65 1.03
CA PRO A 169 -5.40 18.53 2.09
C PRO A 169 -5.12 17.43 3.11
N ARG A 170 -4.36 16.40 2.73
CA ARG A 170 -3.90 15.33 3.62
C ARG A 170 -2.53 15.59 4.23
N GLY A 171 -1.96 16.76 3.98
CA GLY A 171 -0.70 17.19 4.54
C GLY A 171 0.54 16.80 3.76
N HIS A 172 0.42 16.12 2.63
CA HIS A 172 1.56 15.80 1.77
C HIS A 172 2.14 17.10 1.16
N ILE A 173 3.46 17.13 0.97
CA ILE A 173 4.14 18.25 0.31
C ILE A 173 3.82 18.20 -1.18
N LYS A 174 3.27 19.27 -1.73
CA LYS A 174 3.00 19.37 -3.15
C LYS A 174 4.29 19.51 -3.95
N VAL A 175 4.41 18.74 -5.00
CA VAL A 175 5.55 18.80 -5.92
C VAL A 175 5.10 18.74 -7.37
N ASN A 176 5.84 19.45 -8.24
CA ASN A 176 5.67 19.34 -9.67
C ASN A 176 6.30 18.04 -10.22
N LYS A 177 6.19 17.81 -11.53
CA LYS A 177 6.78 16.65 -12.19
C LYS A 177 8.30 16.52 -12.09
N PHE A 178 9.01 17.59 -11.71
CA PHE A 178 10.45 17.58 -11.47
C PHE A 178 10.80 17.34 -10.00
N LEU A 179 9.78 17.06 -9.17
CA LEU A 179 9.86 16.88 -7.72
C LEU A 179 10.30 18.15 -6.95
N GLN A 180 10.13 19.31 -7.55
CA GLN A 180 10.30 20.59 -6.90
C GLN A 180 9.03 20.95 -6.12
N THR A 181 9.19 21.50 -4.94
CA THR A 181 8.12 22.09 -4.11
C THR A 181 7.70 23.47 -4.65
N SER A 182 6.90 24.20 -3.88
CA SER A 182 6.61 25.62 -4.14
C SER A 182 7.85 26.54 -4.05
N ASP A 183 8.99 26.01 -3.60
CA ASP A 183 10.30 26.66 -3.65
C ASP A 183 11.20 25.93 -4.64
N ILE A 184 11.74 26.65 -5.64
CA ILE A 184 12.58 26.10 -6.73
C ILE A 184 13.90 25.48 -6.23
N ASN A 185 14.34 25.81 -5.03
CA ASN A 185 15.55 25.26 -4.41
C ASN A 185 15.26 24.08 -3.50
N ILE A 186 13.96 23.76 -3.25
CA ILE A 186 13.57 22.67 -2.35
C ILE A 186 12.83 21.61 -3.15
N TYR A 187 13.31 20.39 -3.04
CA TYR A 187 12.74 19.19 -3.62
C TYR A 187 12.13 18.33 -2.53
N ALA A 188 11.18 17.46 -2.88
CA ALA A 188 10.70 16.44 -1.96
C ALA A 188 10.44 15.12 -2.69
N ALA A 189 10.58 13.99 -1.98
CA ALA A 189 10.42 12.65 -2.54
C ALA A 189 9.96 11.63 -1.48
N GLY A 190 9.36 10.54 -1.92
CA GLY A 190 8.87 9.44 -1.09
C GLY A 190 7.47 9.69 -0.54
N ASP A 191 7.14 9.01 0.56
CA ASP A 191 5.79 8.97 1.13
C ASP A 191 5.28 10.33 1.63
N VAL A 192 6.15 11.33 1.70
CA VAL A 192 5.83 12.68 2.18
C VAL A 192 5.17 13.55 1.11
N ILE A 193 5.22 13.16 -0.16
CA ILE A 193 4.78 14.01 -1.29
C ILE A 193 3.40 13.66 -1.84
N GLU A 194 2.80 14.66 -2.51
CA GLU A 194 1.77 14.47 -3.53
C GLU A 194 2.13 15.27 -4.79
N LEU A 195 1.76 14.74 -5.95
CA LEU A 195 1.94 15.41 -7.23
C LEU A 195 0.84 16.43 -7.45
N ASP A 196 1.20 17.66 -7.86
CA ASP A 196 0.25 18.70 -8.27
C ASP A 196 -0.56 18.27 -9.49
N GLU A 197 0.11 17.64 -10.45
CA GLU A 197 -0.49 17.16 -11.69
C GLU A 197 -0.26 15.66 -11.85
N HIS A 198 -1.34 14.91 -12.07
CA HIS A 198 -1.28 13.48 -12.32
C HIS A 198 -2.40 13.08 -13.31
N SER A 199 -2.25 11.91 -13.91
CA SER A 199 -3.30 11.33 -14.77
C SER A 199 -4.60 11.13 -13.95
N PRO A 200 -5.78 11.30 -14.57
CA PRO A 200 -7.06 11.05 -13.90
C PRO A 200 -7.28 9.61 -13.46
N TYR A 201 -6.40 8.68 -13.85
CA TYR A 201 -6.43 7.26 -13.47
C TYR A 201 -5.22 6.84 -12.63
N SER A 202 -4.43 7.79 -12.16
CA SER A 202 -3.31 7.60 -11.25
C SER A 202 -3.59 8.23 -9.89
N PHE A 203 -2.63 8.15 -8.99
CA PHE A 203 -2.76 8.67 -7.64
C PHE A 203 -1.76 9.80 -7.41
N ALA A 204 -2.22 10.88 -6.76
CA ALA A 204 -1.37 12.00 -6.38
C ALA A 204 -0.30 11.58 -5.35
N ALA A 205 -0.69 10.80 -4.35
CA ALA A 205 0.18 10.29 -3.30
C ALA A 205 0.13 8.76 -3.25
N VAL A 206 1.30 8.11 -3.30
CA VAL A 206 1.45 6.65 -3.27
C VAL A 206 2.58 6.28 -2.32
N PRO A 207 2.28 5.93 -1.06
CA PRO A 207 3.29 5.55 -0.07
C PRO A 207 3.78 4.11 -0.32
N LEU A 208 4.59 3.93 -1.36
CA LEU A 208 5.19 2.66 -1.76
C LEU A 208 6.67 2.85 -2.10
N ALA A 209 7.49 1.84 -1.79
CA ALA A 209 8.93 1.88 -1.98
C ALA A 209 9.37 2.05 -3.45
N GLY A 210 8.65 1.44 -4.40
CA GLY A 210 8.95 1.57 -5.83
C GLY A 210 8.86 3.01 -6.34
N PRO A 211 7.74 3.73 -6.15
CA PRO A 211 7.63 5.17 -6.39
C PRO A 211 8.69 5.98 -5.66
N ALA A 212 8.88 5.78 -4.35
CA ALA A 212 9.85 6.52 -3.54
C ALA A 212 11.29 6.40 -4.09
N ASN A 213 11.71 5.20 -4.47
CA ASN A 213 13.03 4.97 -5.07
C ASN A 213 13.22 5.75 -6.39
N LYS A 214 12.23 5.68 -7.30
CA LYS A 214 12.28 6.43 -8.56
C LYS A 214 12.30 7.94 -8.33
N GLN A 215 11.50 8.42 -7.38
CA GLN A 215 11.45 9.83 -7.01
C GLN A 215 12.80 10.31 -6.46
N GLY A 216 13.44 9.53 -5.59
CA GLY A 216 14.78 9.82 -5.07
C GLY A 216 15.81 10.01 -6.17
N HIS A 217 15.86 9.08 -7.15
CA HIS A 217 16.75 9.20 -8.30
C HIS A 217 16.47 10.43 -9.17
N ILE A 218 15.20 10.74 -9.43
CA ILE A 218 14.80 11.89 -10.23
C ILE A 218 15.15 13.20 -9.51
N ALA A 219 14.86 13.28 -8.20
CA ALA A 219 15.18 14.44 -7.39
C ALA A 219 16.70 14.68 -7.36
N ALA A 220 17.50 13.65 -7.11
CA ALA A 220 18.95 13.74 -7.11
C ALA A 220 19.51 14.21 -8.46
N ASN A 221 19.02 13.66 -9.58
CA ASN A 221 19.44 14.08 -10.92
C ASN A 221 19.10 15.58 -11.16
N ASN A 222 17.92 16.02 -10.74
CA ASN A 222 17.49 17.40 -10.93
C ASN A 222 18.24 18.38 -10.01
N ILE A 223 18.59 17.99 -8.80
CA ILE A 223 19.46 18.74 -7.87
C ILE A 223 20.84 18.91 -8.49
N ALA A 224 21.38 17.90 -9.16
CA ALA A 224 22.65 17.94 -9.85
C ALA A 224 22.62 18.70 -11.20
N GLY A 225 21.53 19.39 -11.54
CA GLY A 225 21.41 20.18 -12.76
C GLY A 225 20.79 19.46 -13.96
N GLY A 226 20.35 18.21 -13.79
CA GLY A 226 19.60 17.47 -14.81
C GLY A 226 18.15 17.95 -14.93
N ARG A 227 17.39 17.33 -15.85
CA ARG A 227 15.99 17.64 -16.10
C ARG A 227 15.15 16.39 -16.32
N SER A 228 15.11 15.51 -15.32
CA SER A 228 14.30 14.31 -15.34
C SER A 228 12.89 14.59 -14.81
N SER A 229 11.87 14.02 -15.46
CA SER A 229 10.48 14.15 -14.98
C SER A 229 9.98 12.84 -14.37
N TYR A 230 9.34 12.93 -13.23
CA TYR A 230 8.57 11.86 -12.66
C TYR A 230 7.19 11.80 -13.34
N LYS A 231 6.86 10.66 -13.87
CA LYS A 231 5.49 10.37 -14.29
C LYS A 231 4.76 9.83 -13.08
N ASP A 232 3.50 10.16 -12.95
CA ASP A 232 2.60 9.70 -11.89
C ASP A 232 2.68 8.19 -11.58
N SER A 233 1.98 7.73 -10.57
CA SER A 233 1.94 6.32 -10.16
C SER A 233 0.52 5.78 -10.24
N PHE A 234 0.36 4.59 -10.80
CA PHE A 234 -0.87 3.80 -10.78
C PHE A 234 -1.04 2.97 -9.50
N GLY A 235 -0.19 3.13 -8.50
CA GLY A 235 -0.27 2.41 -7.23
C GLY A 235 -0.15 0.90 -7.38
N THR A 236 0.65 0.42 -8.34
CA THR A 236 0.86 -1.01 -8.55
C THR A 236 1.39 -1.65 -7.27
N SER A 237 0.66 -2.66 -6.79
CA SER A 237 0.94 -3.30 -5.50
C SER A 237 0.65 -4.79 -5.54
N VAL A 238 1.33 -5.53 -4.66
CA VAL A 238 1.15 -6.98 -4.48
C VAL A 238 1.29 -7.32 -3.01
N VAL A 239 0.51 -8.31 -2.55
CA VAL A 239 0.58 -8.86 -1.20
C VAL A 239 0.33 -10.37 -1.22
N LYS A 240 1.00 -11.09 -0.34
CA LYS A 240 0.76 -12.50 -0.08
C LYS A 240 -0.11 -12.65 1.18
N VAL A 241 -1.12 -13.50 1.11
CA VAL A 241 -1.97 -13.90 2.25
C VAL A 241 -2.16 -15.41 2.17
N GLY A 242 -1.49 -16.13 3.03
CA GLY A 242 -1.45 -17.59 2.99
C GLY A 242 -0.84 -18.12 1.71
N HIS A 243 -1.57 -18.93 1.00
CA HIS A 243 -1.16 -19.45 -0.30
C HIS A 243 -1.64 -18.57 -1.48
N LEU A 244 -2.38 -17.51 -1.19
CA LEU A 244 -2.88 -16.57 -2.19
C LEU A 244 -1.98 -15.35 -2.31
N THR A 245 -1.93 -14.83 -3.52
CA THR A 245 -1.35 -13.52 -3.85
C THR A 245 -2.47 -12.65 -4.39
N ALA A 246 -2.54 -11.41 -3.90
CA ALA A 246 -3.41 -10.39 -4.46
C ALA A 246 -2.56 -9.23 -4.99
N ALA A 247 -2.91 -8.74 -6.16
CA ALA A 247 -2.23 -7.60 -6.78
C ALA A 247 -3.23 -6.66 -7.45
N SER A 248 -2.86 -5.38 -7.51
CA SER A 248 -3.68 -4.36 -8.15
C SER A 248 -2.84 -3.29 -8.84
N VAL A 249 -3.43 -2.65 -9.85
CA VAL A 249 -2.89 -1.49 -10.54
C VAL A 249 -4.04 -0.57 -10.94
N GLY A 250 -3.86 0.74 -10.79
CA GLY A 250 -4.86 1.73 -11.16
C GLY A 250 -6.07 1.78 -10.21
N MET A 251 -7.19 2.24 -10.72
CA MET A 251 -8.40 2.51 -9.94
C MET A 251 -9.20 1.24 -9.64
N THR A 252 -9.88 1.24 -8.49
CA THR A 252 -10.91 0.26 -8.15
C THR A 252 -12.25 0.68 -8.75
N GLU A 253 -13.19 -0.26 -8.85
CA GLU A 253 -14.58 0.03 -9.25
C GLU A 253 -15.21 1.07 -8.29
N ALA A 254 -14.98 0.91 -6.99
CA ALA A 254 -15.46 1.86 -6.00
C ALA A 254 -14.93 3.29 -6.22
N ALA A 255 -13.66 3.43 -6.62
CA ALA A 255 -13.08 4.73 -6.94
C ALA A 255 -13.68 5.33 -8.22
N LEU A 256 -13.84 4.54 -9.26
CA LEU A 256 -14.47 4.99 -10.52
C LEU A 256 -15.90 5.44 -10.32
N LEU A 257 -16.70 4.71 -9.53
CA LEU A 257 -18.08 5.08 -9.19
C LEU A 257 -18.13 6.39 -8.40
N ARG A 258 -17.27 6.54 -7.39
CA ARG A 258 -17.18 7.79 -6.60
C ARG A 258 -16.86 9.00 -7.50
N ASP A 259 -15.99 8.81 -8.48
CA ASP A 259 -15.51 9.87 -9.37
C ASP A 259 -16.44 10.05 -10.59
N GLY A 260 -17.62 9.35 -10.61
CA GLY A 260 -18.63 9.45 -11.69
C GLY A 260 -18.15 8.98 -13.06
N LYS A 261 -17.13 8.12 -13.11
CA LYS A 261 -16.57 7.60 -14.36
C LYS A 261 -17.42 6.46 -14.92
N LYS A 262 -17.69 6.51 -16.22
CA LYS A 262 -18.26 5.36 -16.94
C LYS A 262 -17.16 4.35 -17.22
N PHE A 263 -17.45 3.07 -17.01
CA PHE A 263 -16.50 1.99 -17.26
C PHE A 263 -17.21 0.68 -17.56
N HIS A 264 -16.49 -0.21 -18.21
CA HIS A 264 -16.79 -1.61 -18.35
C HIS A 264 -15.94 -2.43 -17.38
N LYS A 265 -16.44 -3.60 -16.99
CA LYS A 265 -15.69 -4.56 -16.18
C LYS A 265 -15.74 -5.94 -16.81
N LEU A 266 -14.60 -6.59 -16.81
CA LEU A 266 -14.42 -7.96 -17.27
C LEU A 266 -13.85 -8.80 -16.13
N TYR A 267 -14.40 -9.99 -15.95
CA TYR A 267 -13.86 -11.01 -15.04
C TYR A 267 -13.40 -12.22 -15.83
N LEU A 268 -12.22 -12.70 -15.50
CA LEU A 268 -11.64 -13.92 -16.06
C LEU A 268 -11.19 -14.84 -14.92
N HIS A 269 -11.29 -16.15 -15.15
CA HIS A 269 -10.88 -17.16 -14.16
C HIS A 269 -9.91 -18.18 -14.79
N PRO A 270 -8.79 -17.72 -15.36
CA PRO A 270 -7.82 -18.59 -16.02
C PRO A 270 -7.01 -19.41 -15.02
N ALA A 271 -6.35 -20.46 -15.53
CA ALA A 271 -5.29 -21.11 -14.81
C ALA A 271 -3.97 -20.33 -14.91
N SER A 272 -3.12 -20.44 -13.88
CA SER A 272 -1.80 -19.80 -13.86
C SER A 272 -0.84 -20.33 -14.92
N ASN A 273 -1.00 -21.59 -15.32
CA ASN A 273 -0.17 -22.31 -16.30
C ASN A 273 -1.01 -23.37 -17.04
N ALA A 274 -0.38 -24.10 -17.93
CA ALA A 274 -1.05 -25.15 -18.71
C ALA A 274 -1.74 -26.17 -17.81
N SER A 275 -3.01 -26.48 -18.09
CA SER A 275 -3.88 -27.28 -17.21
C SER A 275 -3.38 -28.72 -16.95
N TYR A 276 -2.59 -29.24 -17.87
CA TYR A 276 -1.97 -30.57 -17.74
C TYR A 276 -0.69 -30.58 -16.92
N TYR A 277 -0.12 -29.39 -16.60
CA TYR A 277 1.11 -29.29 -15.83
C TYR A 277 0.81 -29.25 -14.33
N PRO A 278 1.52 -30.04 -13.49
CA PRO A 278 1.27 -30.07 -12.05
C PRO A 278 1.48 -28.73 -11.36
N GLY A 279 0.68 -28.45 -10.33
CA GLY A 279 0.81 -27.26 -9.49
C GLY A 279 0.22 -25.98 -10.09
N GLY A 280 -0.58 -26.11 -11.14
CA GLY A 280 -1.39 -25.01 -11.67
C GLY A 280 -2.46 -24.58 -10.66
N ASN A 281 -2.65 -23.24 -10.53
CA ASN A 281 -3.65 -22.66 -9.66
C ASN A 281 -4.59 -21.79 -10.50
N ARG A 282 -5.85 -21.73 -10.12
CA ARG A 282 -6.77 -20.75 -10.69
C ARG A 282 -6.46 -19.36 -10.14
N MET A 283 -6.68 -18.35 -10.97
CA MET A 283 -6.68 -16.95 -10.56
C MET A 283 -7.96 -16.27 -11.04
N THR A 284 -8.35 -15.23 -10.35
CA THR A 284 -9.41 -14.31 -10.81
C THR A 284 -8.74 -13.01 -11.21
N LEU A 285 -9.00 -12.57 -12.43
CA LEU A 285 -8.56 -11.29 -12.95
C LEU A 285 -9.80 -10.42 -13.19
N LYS A 286 -9.79 -9.21 -12.66
CA LYS A 286 -10.76 -8.16 -12.95
C LYS A 286 -10.05 -7.05 -13.71
N LEU A 287 -10.60 -6.64 -14.86
CA LEU A 287 -10.14 -5.52 -15.67
C LEU A 287 -11.23 -4.45 -15.73
N LEU A 288 -10.85 -3.19 -15.53
CA LEU A 288 -11.72 -2.01 -15.60
C LEU A 288 -11.24 -1.12 -16.75
N PHE A 289 -12.12 -0.78 -17.69
CA PHE A 289 -11.75 -0.01 -18.89
C PHE A 289 -12.90 0.85 -19.39
N GLY A 290 -12.58 1.89 -20.17
CA GLY A 290 -13.54 2.80 -20.78
C GLY A 290 -14.06 2.34 -22.14
N ASP A 291 -15.05 3.06 -22.68
CA ASP A 291 -15.64 2.80 -24.00
C ASP A 291 -14.59 2.82 -25.13
N ASP A 292 -13.54 3.63 -24.97
CA ASP A 292 -12.43 3.74 -25.92
C ASP A 292 -11.31 2.70 -25.67
N GLY A 293 -11.52 1.76 -24.75
CA GLY A 293 -10.56 0.76 -24.36
C GLY A 293 -9.48 1.25 -23.37
N THR A 294 -9.50 2.50 -22.90
CA THR A 294 -8.56 2.98 -21.89
C THR A 294 -8.63 2.11 -20.64
N ILE A 295 -7.51 1.53 -20.22
CA ILE A 295 -7.44 0.71 -19.02
C ILE A 295 -7.39 1.63 -17.79
N PHE A 296 -8.36 1.52 -16.90
CA PHE A 296 -8.46 2.29 -15.66
C PHE A 296 -7.80 1.57 -14.48
N GLY A 297 -7.87 0.25 -14.47
CA GLY A 297 -7.29 -0.55 -13.42
C GLY A 297 -7.47 -2.04 -13.63
N ALA A 298 -6.69 -2.81 -12.91
CA ALA A 298 -6.80 -4.26 -12.88
C ALA A 298 -6.51 -4.79 -11.48
N GLN A 299 -7.13 -5.93 -11.15
CA GLN A 299 -6.95 -6.63 -9.90
C GLN A 299 -6.83 -8.12 -10.20
N ILE A 300 -5.90 -8.79 -9.55
CA ILE A 300 -5.69 -10.24 -9.73
C ILE A 300 -5.53 -10.87 -8.37
N VAL A 301 -6.26 -11.96 -8.14
CA VAL A 301 -6.12 -12.80 -6.93
C VAL A 301 -5.97 -14.24 -7.35
N GLY A 302 -4.98 -14.92 -6.80
CA GLY A 302 -4.71 -16.33 -7.12
C GLY A 302 -3.47 -16.85 -6.41
N GLY A 303 -2.97 -17.99 -6.82
CA GLY A 303 -1.74 -18.57 -6.29
C GLY A 303 -0.49 -17.99 -6.97
N LYS A 304 0.05 -18.72 -7.94
CA LYS A 304 1.30 -18.36 -8.63
C LYS A 304 1.08 -17.43 -9.83
N GLY A 305 2.02 -16.53 -10.10
CA GLY A 305 2.11 -15.73 -11.32
C GLY A 305 1.12 -14.56 -11.38
N VAL A 306 0.54 -14.16 -10.26
CA VAL A 306 -0.29 -12.95 -10.11
C VAL A 306 0.57 -11.70 -10.31
N ASP A 307 1.73 -11.65 -9.69
CA ASP A 307 2.73 -10.59 -9.77
C ASP A 307 3.18 -10.31 -11.21
N LYS A 308 3.54 -11.35 -11.95
CA LYS A 308 3.93 -11.26 -13.35
C LYS A 308 2.84 -10.59 -14.21
N ARG A 309 1.56 -10.96 -14.02
CA ARG A 309 0.46 -10.48 -14.85
C ARG A 309 0.07 -9.05 -14.52
N ILE A 310 0.06 -8.70 -13.24
CA ILE A 310 -0.22 -7.31 -12.87
C ILE A 310 0.86 -6.36 -13.39
N ASP A 311 2.14 -6.78 -13.39
CA ASP A 311 3.23 -5.99 -13.95
C ASP A 311 3.12 -5.81 -15.46
N SER A 312 2.66 -6.85 -16.19
CA SER A 312 2.37 -6.75 -17.62
C SER A 312 1.28 -5.70 -17.90
N ILE A 313 0.17 -5.75 -17.14
CA ILE A 313 -0.91 -4.78 -17.28
C ILE A 313 -0.45 -3.37 -16.85
N ALA A 314 0.29 -3.24 -15.77
CA ALA A 314 0.85 -1.95 -15.32
C ALA A 314 1.76 -1.33 -16.39
N THR A 315 2.56 -2.16 -17.06
CA THR A 315 3.41 -1.73 -18.19
C THR A 315 2.58 -1.26 -19.39
N ALA A 316 1.53 -2.02 -19.75
CA ALA A 316 0.60 -1.66 -20.79
C ALA A 316 -0.10 -0.32 -20.49
N MET A 317 -0.64 -0.14 -19.28
CA MET A 317 -1.23 1.13 -18.82
C MET A 317 -0.22 2.28 -18.90
N ARG A 318 1.02 2.08 -18.49
CA ARG A 318 2.10 3.10 -18.55
C ARG A 318 2.41 3.52 -19.98
N ARG A 319 2.22 2.64 -20.94
CA ARG A 319 2.40 2.92 -22.39
C ARG A 319 1.14 3.43 -23.06
N GLY A 320 0.00 3.52 -22.34
CA GLY A 320 -1.27 3.96 -22.87
C GLY A 320 -1.94 2.96 -23.80
N MET A 321 -1.61 1.68 -23.65
CA MET A 321 -2.26 0.61 -24.40
C MET A 321 -3.74 0.50 -24.02
N ARG A 322 -4.55 0.09 -24.99
CA ARG A 322 -5.99 -0.15 -24.82
C ARG A 322 -6.26 -1.60 -24.43
N ALA A 323 -7.39 -1.85 -23.79
CA ALA A 323 -7.74 -3.19 -23.30
C ALA A 323 -7.70 -4.28 -24.42
N PRO A 324 -8.18 -4.06 -25.65
CA PRO A 324 -8.05 -5.04 -26.74
C PRO A 324 -6.59 -5.36 -27.11
N GLU A 325 -5.67 -4.40 -26.99
CA GLU A 325 -4.26 -4.59 -27.34
C GLU A 325 -3.53 -5.51 -26.37
N LEU A 326 -4.09 -5.75 -25.16
CA LEU A 326 -3.54 -6.76 -24.25
C LEU A 326 -3.55 -8.17 -24.88
N GLY A 327 -4.50 -8.45 -25.76
CA GLY A 327 -4.58 -9.70 -26.50
C GLY A 327 -3.45 -9.91 -27.50
N GLU A 328 -2.76 -8.84 -27.91
CA GLU A 328 -1.68 -8.85 -28.91
C GLU A 328 -0.30 -8.97 -28.27
N LEU A 329 -0.22 -8.91 -26.93
CA LEU A 329 1.08 -9.01 -26.23
C LEU A 329 1.71 -10.38 -26.44
N GLU A 330 2.97 -10.39 -26.90
CA GLU A 330 3.78 -11.60 -26.94
C GLU A 330 4.39 -11.85 -25.57
N LEU A 331 3.79 -12.77 -24.81
CA LEU A 331 4.24 -13.12 -23.46
C LEU A 331 4.91 -14.48 -23.44
N ALA A 332 5.95 -14.63 -22.61
CA ALA A 332 6.72 -15.86 -22.50
C ALA A 332 5.86 -17.03 -22.05
N TYR A 333 5.94 -18.14 -22.78
CA TYR A 333 5.24 -19.39 -22.48
C TYR A 333 6.17 -20.57 -22.33
N ALA A 334 5.96 -21.28 -21.24
CA ALA A 334 6.29 -22.70 -21.10
C ALA A 334 5.33 -23.30 -20.07
N PRO A 335 4.99 -24.61 -20.11
CA PRO A 335 3.97 -25.23 -19.26
C PRO A 335 4.07 -24.92 -17.76
N PRO A 336 5.29 -24.83 -17.15
CA PRO A 336 5.43 -24.49 -15.72
C PRO A 336 5.09 -23.05 -15.37
N TYR A 337 5.07 -22.12 -16.33
CA TYR A 337 5.03 -20.67 -16.09
C TYR A 337 3.75 -20.00 -16.58
N SER A 338 3.13 -20.54 -17.63
CA SER A 338 1.95 -19.95 -18.24
C SER A 338 1.16 -20.98 -19.05
N SER A 339 0.07 -20.54 -19.69
CA SER A 339 -0.59 -21.23 -20.80
C SER A 339 -0.19 -20.56 -22.12
N ALA A 340 -0.37 -21.24 -23.26
CA ALA A 340 -0.07 -20.68 -24.58
C ALA A 340 -0.85 -19.37 -24.84
N LYS A 341 -2.06 -19.23 -24.31
CA LYS A 341 -2.78 -17.98 -24.15
C LYS A 341 -2.65 -17.54 -22.69
N ASP A 342 -1.80 -16.56 -22.42
CA ASP A 342 -1.60 -16.07 -21.05
C ASP A 342 -2.90 -15.42 -20.52
N PRO A 343 -3.18 -15.48 -19.22
CA PRO A 343 -4.30 -14.76 -18.60
C PRO A 343 -4.49 -13.30 -19.04
N VAL A 344 -3.41 -12.59 -19.35
CA VAL A 344 -3.45 -11.21 -19.84
C VAL A 344 -3.97 -11.11 -21.29
N ASN A 345 -3.82 -12.17 -22.09
CA ASN A 345 -4.24 -12.18 -23.50
C ASN A 345 -5.71 -12.57 -23.71
N PHE A 346 -6.48 -12.86 -22.67
CA PHE A 346 -7.90 -13.20 -22.81
C PHE A 346 -8.75 -11.96 -23.01
#